data_5f059ef038aeee3bc142954e090be105
#
_entry.id   5f059ef038aeee3bc142954e090be105
#
_cell.length_a   1.000
_cell.length_b   1.000
_cell.length_c   1.000
_cell.angle_alpha   90.00
_cell.angle_beta   90.00
_cell.angle_gamma   90.00
#
_symmetry.space_group_name_H-M   'P 1'
#
loop_
_entity.id
_entity.type
_entity.pdbx_description
1 polymer ?
#
loop_
_entity_poly.entity_id
_entity_poly.type
_entity_poly.pdbx_seq_one_letter_code
_entity_poly.pdbx_strand_id
1 'polypeptide(L)'
;MGDKHDRSMMENLYWWGVPTLFRAPHEAAAGVDIALVGVPHSTGNGTTERDQHLGPRAVRNVSALQRRAHGGFQLDPWEAAKIVDVGDVPFPRANDNEDCIQRITEFYKDIDASGARPVSIGGDHSITGGIIQGLGRGKLAGGEKICFLHLDAHTDVFTTVDHFLGAEKSAAHWGAYTADQGLIDPAGSMQIGLRGHPRTLDWLQPSYDYGYNVVTMADYRRRGAADVIAQAR
;
A
#
# COMPACT_ATOMS: atom_id res chain seq x y z
N MET A 1 3.19 41.09 -24.76
CA MET A 1 4.25 40.65 -23.84
C MET A 1 3.60 39.65 -22.89
N GLY A 2 3.89 38.35 -23.03
CA GLY A 2 3.36 37.36 -22.11
C GLY A 2 3.81 37.64 -20.68
N ASP A 3 2.98 37.24 -19.70
CA ASP A 3 3.30 37.35 -18.30
C ASP A 3 4.65 36.67 -18.02
N LYS A 4 5.61 37.42 -17.45
CA LYS A 4 6.94 36.90 -17.08
C LYS A 4 6.88 35.73 -16.12
N HIS A 5 5.73 35.46 -15.54
CA HIS A 5 5.45 34.40 -14.58
C HIS A 5 4.51 33.31 -15.12
N ASP A 6 4.15 33.36 -16.41
CA ASP A 6 3.38 32.28 -17.03
C ASP A 6 4.22 31.00 -17.09
N ARG A 7 3.85 30.04 -16.27
CA ARG A 7 4.50 28.74 -16.10
C ARG A 7 3.80 27.62 -16.86
N SER A 8 2.68 27.91 -17.51
CA SER A 8 1.80 26.89 -18.09
C SER A 8 2.48 25.98 -19.09
N MET A 9 3.40 26.53 -19.93
CA MET A 9 4.21 25.72 -20.84
C MET A 9 5.21 24.82 -20.11
N MET A 10 5.75 25.29 -18.97
CA MET A 10 6.77 24.55 -18.20
C MET A 10 6.17 23.37 -17.46
N GLU A 11 4.88 23.43 -17.09
CA GLU A 11 4.18 22.35 -16.36
C GLU A 11 4.12 21.02 -17.13
N ASN A 12 4.30 21.08 -18.46
CA ASN A 12 4.40 19.88 -19.30
C ASN A 12 5.79 19.24 -19.32
N LEU A 13 6.80 19.89 -18.72
CA LEU A 13 8.17 19.40 -18.70
C LEU A 13 8.42 18.57 -17.45
N TYR A 14 8.75 17.29 -17.62
CA TYR A 14 8.90 16.34 -16.52
C TYR A 14 9.98 16.71 -15.49
N TRP A 15 10.99 17.47 -15.89
CA TRP A 15 12.12 17.89 -15.06
C TRP A 15 11.88 19.21 -14.33
N TRP A 16 10.76 19.89 -14.57
CA TRP A 16 10.47 21.20 -14.01
C TRP A 16 9.49 21.13 -12.83
N GLY A 17 9.72 21.97 -11.81
CA GLY A 17 8.84 22.12 -10.67
C GLY A 17 9.13 21.17 -9.50
N VAL A 18 8.26 21.15 -8.51
CA VAL A 18 8.35 20.26 -7.36
C VAL A 18 7.75 18.90 -7.73
N PRO A 19 8.49 17.80 -7.59
CA PRO A 19 7.97 16.47 -7.92
C PRO A 19 6.90 16.04 -6.91
N THR A 20 5.69 15.80 -7.44
CA THR A 20 4.59 15.13 -6.74
C THR A 20 4.29 13.79 -7.42
N LEU A 21 3.54 12.91 -6.74
CA LEU A 21 3.10 11.64 -7.33
C LEU A 21 2.23 11.92 -8.56
N PHE A 22 2.68 11.42 -9.71
CA PHE A 22 2.01 11.58 -11.02
C PHE A 22 1.72 13.05 -11.39
N ARG A 23 2.45 14.01 -10.83
CA ARG A 23 2.22 15.46 -10.98
C ARG A 23 0.83 15.90 -10.50
N ALA A 24 0.23 15.16 -9.56
CA ALA A 24 -1.00 15.58 -8.92
C ALA A 24 -0.78 16.85 -8.10
N PRO A 25 -1.80 17.71 -7.92
CA PRO A 25 -1.72 18.84 -6.98
C PRO A 25 -1.33 18.35 -5.58
N HIS A 26 -0.47 19.10 -4.89
CA HIS A 26 -0.15 18.83 -3.50
C HIS A 26 -1.14 19.55 -2.60
N GLU A 27 -2.14 18.83 -2.11
CA GLU A 27 -3.27 19.35 -1.34
C GLU A 27 -3.71 18.40 -0.23
N ALA A 28 -4.54 18.89 0.69
CA ALA A 28 -5.17 18.05 1.72
C ALA A 28 -6.23 17.09 1.12
N ALA A 29 -6.51 15.99 1.80
CA ALA A 29 -7.47 14.98 1.35
C ALA A 29 -8.95 15.42 1.40
N ALA A 30 -9.26 16.56 1.99
CA ALA A 30 -10.64 17.00 2.16
C ALA A 30 -11.31 17.34 0.81
N GLY A 31 -12.45 16.70 0.53
CA GLY A 31 -13.23 16.96 -0.68
C GLY A 31 -12.57 16.47 -1.98
N VAL A 32 -11.72 15.45 -1.89
CA VAL A 32 -11.13 14.75 -3.04
C VAL A 32 -11.61 13.31 -3.10
N ASP A 33 -11.50 12.69 -4.28
CA ASP A 33 -11.90 11.29 -4.47
C ASP A 33 -10.76 10.33 -4.14
N ILE A 34 -9.53 10.69 -4.53
CA ILE A 34 -8.34 9.84 -4.36
C ILE A 34 -7.21 10.66 -3.73
N ALA A 35 -6.64 10.12 -2.64
CA ALA A 35 -5.46 10.65 -1.98
C ALA A 35 -4.24 9.76 -2.28
N LEU A 36 -3.25 10.29 -2.98
CA LEU A 36 -1.96 9.65 -3.17
C LEU A 36 -1.10 9.91 -1.93
N VAL A 37 -0.63 8.86 -1.27
CA VAL A 37 0.07 8.94 0.02
C VAL A 37 1.44 8.29 -0.09
N GLY A 38 2.49 9.00 0.30
CA GLY A 38 3.81 8.39 0.52
C GLY A 38 3.93 7.85 1.94
N VAL A 39 4.50 6.65 2.09
CA VAL A 39 4.76 6.03 3.40
C VAL A 39 6.23 5.61 3.47
N PRO A 40 7.16 6.54 3.76
CA PRO A 40 8.60 6.32 3.71
C PRO A 40 9.11 5.56 4.94
N HIS A 41 8.76 4.29 5.09
CA HIS A 41 9.07 3.43 6.22
C HIS A 41 9.93 2.22 5.82
N SER A 42 10.86 1.77 6.67
CA SER A 42 11.75 0.64 6.40
C SER A 42 12.21 -0.15 7.62
N THR A 43 11.72 0.15 8.83
CA THR A 43 12.15 -0.54 10.05
C THR A 43 11.35 -1.79 10.39
N GLY A 44 10.27 -2.06 9.66
CA GLY A 44 9.50 -3.30 9.77
C GLY A 44 10.06 -4.49 8.99
N ASN A 45 11.20 -4.30 8.29
CA ASN A 45 11.85 -5.35 7.51
C ASN A 45 13.25 -5.67 8.08
N GLY A 46 13.30 -6.62 9.02
CA GLY A 46 14.42 -6.83 9.93
C GLY A 46 15.78 -7.20 9.31
N THR A 47 15.81 -8.13 8.36
CA THR A 47 17.07 -8.75 7.88
C THR A 47 17.51 -8.32 6.49
N THR A 48 16.70 -7.55 5.77
CA THR A 48 17.01 -7.06 4.42
C THR A 48 17.54 -5.63 4.46
N GLU A 49 17.99 -5.12 3.33
CA GLU A 49 18.36 -3.72 3.17
C GLU A 49 17.19 -2.80 3.59
N ARG A 50 17.54 -1.68 4.23
CA ARG A 50 16.57 -0.78 4.84
C ARG A 50 16.51 0.55 4.10
N ASP A 51 16.37 0.51 2.79
CA ASP A 51 16.25 1.69 1.94
C ASP A 51 14.85 1.84 1.33
N GLN A 52 13.88 0.97 1.68
CA GLN A 52 12.51 1.01 1.19
C GLN A 52 11.81 2.36 1.47
N HIS A 53 12.24 3.10 2.51
CA HIS A 53 11.76 4.45 2.79
C HIS A 53 12.02 5.46 1.67
N LEU A 54 12.92 5.14 0.73
CA LEU A 54 13.18 5.96 -0.46
C LEU A 54 12.12 5.75 -1.56
N GLY A 55 11.26 4.73 -1.45
CA GLY A 55 10.25 4.36 -2.45
C GLY A 55 9.35 5.52 -2.88
N PRO A 56 8.69 6.23 -1.96
CA PRO A 56 7.81 7.36 -2.33
C PRO A 56 8.54 8.44 -3.12
N ARG A 57 9.76 8.80 -2.72
CA ARG A 57 10.59 9.79 -3.42
C ARG A 57 10.98 9.30 -4.82
N ALA A 58 11.37 8.03 -4.95
CA ALA A 58 11.74 7.45 -6.23
C ALA A 58 10.55 7.46 -7.20
N VAL A 59 9.36 7.08 -6.73
CA VAL A 59 8.13 7.11 -7.54
C VAL A 59 7.74 8.53 -7.93
N ARG A 60 7.85 9.53 -7.05
CA ARG A 60 7.62 10.94 -7.42
C ARG A 60 8.52 11.40 -8.55
N ASN A 61 9.80 11.02 -8.51
CA ASN A 61 10.75 11.40 -9.55
C ASN A 61 10.41 10.79 -10.91
N VAL A 62 10.07 9.49 -10.96
CA VAL A 62 9.81 8.79 -12.24
C VAL A 62 8.38 9.00 -12.75
N SER A 63 7.41 9.17 -11.86
CA SER A 63 6.01 9.35 -12.25
C SER A 63 5.73 10.69 -12.96
N ALA A 64 6.65 11.65 -12.85
CA ALA A 64 6.59 12.90 -13.64
C ALA A 64 6.65 12.67 -15.15
N LEU A 65 7.22 11.54 -15.60
CA LEU A 65 7.28 11.13 -17.00
C LEU A 65 5.97 10.52 -17.52
N GLN A 66 5.08 10.11 -16.63
CA GLN A 66 3.85 9.41 -17.00
C GLN A 66 2.86 10.33 -17.70
N ARG A 67 2.25 9.81 -18.76
CA ARG A 67 1.08 10.43 -19.36
C ARG A 67 -0.17 10.01 -18.61
N ARG A 68 -1.16 10.90 -18.52
CA ARG A 68 -2.37 10.70 -17.71
C ARG A 68 -3.32 9.66 -18.31
N ALA A 69 -3.54 9.73 -19.61
CA ALA A 69 -4.49 8.81 -20.27
C ALA A 69 -3.92 7.40 -20.44
N HIS A 70 -4.71 6.39 -20.07
CA HIS A 70 -4.39 4.98 -20.29
C HIS A 70 -5.04 4.48 -21.59
N GLY A 71 -4.25 4.34 -22.66
CA GLY A 71 -4.75 4.00 -23.99
C GLY A 71 -5.48 2.65 -24.07
N GLY A 72 -5.05 1.64 -23.31
CA GLY A 72 -5.70 0.33 -23.30
C GLY A 72 -7.05 0.31 -22.62
N PHE A 73 -7.25 1.09 -21.56
CA PHE A 73 -8.53 1.22 -20.85
C PHE A 73 -9.36 2.39 -21.39
N GLN A 74 -8.84 3.22 -22.30
CA GLN A 74 -9.49 4.42 -22.81
C GLN A 74 -10.02 5.33 -21.68
N LEU A 75 -9.17 5.55 -20.66
CA LEU A 75 -9.50 6.26 -19.44
C LEU A 75 -8.42 7.31 -19.11
N ASP A 76 -8.84 8.52 -18.80
CA ASP A 76 -8.03 9.49 -18.06
C ASP A 76 -8.54 9.58 -16.61
N PRO A 77 -7.77 9.09 -15.63
CA PRO A 77 -8.20 9.12 -14.23
C PRO A 77 -8.44 10.54 -13.68
N TRP A 78 -7.70 11.54 -14.21
CA TRP A 78 -7.82 12.93 -13.76
C TRP A 78 -9.07 13.64 -14.28
N GLU A 79 -9.66 13.13 -15.38
CA GLU A 79 -11.00 13.57 -15.81
C GLU A 79 -12.11 12.86 -15.02
N ALA A 80 -11.85 11.63 -14.57
CA ALA A 80 -12.82 10.81 -13.87
C ALA A 80 -12.91 11.09 -12.36
N ALA A 81 -11.82 11.59 -11.73
CA ALA A 81 -11.73 11.76 -10.28
C ALA A 81 -10.82 12.94 -9.91
N LYS A 82 -11.13 13.58 -8.79
CA LYS A 82 -10.24 14.57 -8.17
C LYS A 82 -9.15 13.85 -7.39
N ILE A 83 -7.91 13.89 -7.89
CA ILE A 83 -6.75 13.16 -7.36
C ILE A 83 -5.71 14.17 -6.86
N VAL A 84 -5.19 13.99 -5.64
CA VAL A 84 -4.17 14.85 -5.05
C VAL A 84 -3.04 14.01 -4.42
N ASP A 85 -1.83 14.57 -4.36
CA ASP A 85 -0.72 14.06 -3.53
C ASP A 85 -0.80 14.75 -2.17
N VAL A 86 -1.15 14.00 -1.13
CA VAL A 86 -1.26 14.53 0.23
C VAL A 86 0.08 14.57 0.98
N GLY A 87 1.17 14.20 0.31
CA GLY A 87 2.51 14.14 0.90
C GLY A 87 2.82 12.79 1.54
N ASP A 88 3.74 12.82 2.49
CA ASP A 88 4.25 11.64 3.18
C ASP A 88 3.77 11.59 4.63
N VAL A 89 3.56 10.37 5.14
CA VAL A 89 3.33 10.14 6.58
C VAL A 89 4.58 10.60 7.36
N PRO A 90 4.43 11.49 8.36
CA PRO A 90 5.57 11.98 9.13
C PRO A 90 6.02 10.99 10.20
N PHE A 91 7.33 10.72 10.27
CA PHE A 91 7.93 9.82 11.24
C PHE A 91 8.95 10.54 12.11
N PRO A 92 8.55 11.18 13.23
CA PRO A 92 9.49 11.88 14.15
C PRO A 92 10.45 10.90 14.83
N ARG A 93 10.10 9.62 14.95
CA ARG A 93 10.95 8.54 15.48
C ARG A 93 11.09 7.42 14.43
N ALA A 94 11.70 7.72 13.30
CA ALA A 94 11.76 6.84 12.12
C ALA A 94 12.47 5.49 12.37
N ASN A 95 13.25 5.34 13.45
CA ASN A 95 13.92 4.09 13.83
C ASN A 95 13.12 3.22 14.81
N ASP A 96 11.96 3.70 15.26
CA ASP A 96 11.03 2.99 16.14
C ASP A 96 9.87 2.45 15.30
N ASN A 97 9.90 1.15 15.00
CA ASN A 97 8.91 0.53 14.15
C ASN A 97 7.49 0.70 14.68
N GLU A 98 7.31 0.48 15.99
CA GLU A 98 5.97 0.50 16.59
C GLU A 98 5.38 1.91 16.60
N ASP A 99 6.22 2.94 16.86
CA ASP A 99 5.80 4.34 16.72
C ASP A 99 5.44 4.68 15.27
N CYS A 100 6.23 4.21 14.30
CA CYS A 100 5.93 4.43 12.88
C CYS A 100 4.59 3.80 12.46
N ILE A 101 4.32 2.55 12.84
CA ILE A 101 3.03 1.91 12.56
C ILE A 101 1.87 2.65 13.22
N GLN A 102 2.06 3.18 14.44
CA GLN A 102 1.07 4.01 15.10
C GLN A 102 0.81 5.31 14.32
N ARG A 103 1.86 5.98 13.81
CA ARG A 103 1.73 7.19 12.98
C ARG A 103 1.01 6.93 11.67
N ILE A 104 1.30 5.80 11.03
CA ILE A 104 0.56 5.38 9.84
C ILE A 104 -0.93 5.21 10.20
N THR A 105 -1.23 4.52 11.29
CA THR A 105 -2.61 4.29 11.74
C THR A 105 -3.37 5.62 11.95
N GLU A 106 -2.75 6.58 12.63
CA GLU A 106 -3.35 7.90 12.89
C GLU A 106 -3.58 8.68 11.58
N PHE A 107 -2.58 8.71 10.70
CA PHE A 107 -2.69 9.39 9.42
C PHE A 107 -3.83 8.82 8.55
N TYR A 108 -3.95 7.49 8.51
CA TYR A 108 -5.01 6.85 7.71
C TYR A 108 -6.40 6.94 8.34
N LYS A 109 -6.53 7.17 9.64
CA LYS A 109 -7.81 7.57 10.25
C LYS A 109 -8.27 8.94 9.74
N ASP A 110 -7.36 9.89 9.54
CA ASP A 110 -7.68 11.20 8.98
C ASP A 110 -8.08 11.08 7.49
N ILE A 111 -7.42 10.21 6.72
CA ILE A 111 -7.81 9.89 5.34
C ILE A 111 -9.21 9.26 5.32
N ASP A 112 -9.49 8.27 6.18
CA ASP A 112 -10.81 7.65 6.29
C ASP A 112 -11.90 8.68 6.62
N ALA A 113 -11.65 9.56 7.58
CA ALA A 113 -12.56 10.62 7.98
C ALA A 113 -12.88 11.58 6.82
N SER A 114 -11.89 11.88 5.96
CA SER A 114 -12.09 12.72 4.76
C SER A 114 -12.99 12.07 3.72
N GLY A 115 -13.02 10.74 3.66
CA GLY A 115 -13.73 9.94 2.67
C GLY A 115 -12.96 9.75 1.36
N ALA A 116 -11.73 10.28 1.24
CA ALA A 116 -10.86 10.05 0.10
C ALA A 116 -10.31 8.62 0.10
N ARG A 117 -10.30 7.95 -1.04
CA ARG A 117 -9.71 6.61 -1.17
C ARG A 117 -8.19 6.72 -1.30
N PRO A 118 -7.40 6.10 -0.42
CA PRO A 118 -5.95 6.16 -0.50
C PRO A 118 -5.39 5.27 -1.61
N VAL A 119 -4.36 5.79 -2.30
CA VAL A 119 -3.40 5.01 -3.08
C VAL A 119 -2.04 5.22 -2.47
N SER A 120 -1.49 4.21 -1.83
CA SER A 120 -0.31 4.29 -0.98
C SER A 120 0.93 3.82 -1.72
N ILE A 121 2.01 4.58 -1.63
CA ILE A 121 3.33 4.21 -2.13
C ILE A 121 4.24 4.00 -0.93
N GLY A 122 4.60 2.77 -0.66
CA GLY A 122 5.49 2.41 0.45
C GLY A 122 6.96 2.57 0.10
N GLY A 123 7.75 2.22 0.96
CA GLY A 123 8.12 1.59 2.18
C GLY A 123 8.09 0.06 2.15
N ASP A 124 8.49 -0.51 3.26
CA ASP A 124 8.38 -1.94 3.47
C ASP A 124 6.93 -2.37 3.74
N HIS A 125 6.68 -3.69 3.70
CA HIS A 125 5.31 -4.23 3.74
C HIS A 125 4.63 -4.11 5.12
N SER A 126 5.36 -3.75 6.18
CA SER A 126 4.76 -3.52 7.50
C SER A 126 3.75 -2.37 7.51
N ILE A 127 3.90 -1.41 6.56
CA ILE A 127 2.97 -0.28 6.42
C ILE A 127 1.52 -0.74 6.23
N THR A 128 1.30 -1.89 5.58
CA THR A 128 -0.05 -2.41 5.30
C THR A 128 -0.84 -2.63 6.58
N GLY A 129 -0.19 -3.10 7.64
CA GLY A 129 -0.86 -3.28 8.92
C GLY A 129 -1.32 -1.97 9.55
N GLY A 130 -0.47 -0.92 9.52
CA GLY A 130 -0.85 0.40 10.00
C GLY A 130 -1.99 1.03 9.16
N ILE A 131 -1.95 0.85 7.84
CA ILE A 131 -3.02 1.30 6.93
C ILE A 131 -4.34 0.61 7.27
N ILE A 132 -4.34 -0.72 7.42
CA ILE A 132 -5.54 -1.49 7.79
C ILE A 132 -6.06 -1.07 9.16
N GLN A 133 -5.18 -0.82 10.16
CA GLN A 133 -5.57 -0.31 11.46
C GLN A 133 -6.24 1.09 11.38
N GLY A 134 -5.82 1.91 10.43
CA GLY A 134 -6.43 3.23 10.20
C GLY A 134 -7.77 3.17 9.47
N LEU A 135 -7.92 2.28 8.49
CA LEU A 135 -9.10 2.17 7.64
C LEU A 135 -10.13 1.13 8.11
N GLY A 136 -9.67 0.10 8.85
CA GLY A 136 -10.50 -1.04 9.22
C GLY A 136 -11.72 -0.65 10.06
N ARG A 137 -12.91 -1.12 9.64
CA ARG A 137 -14.21 -0.77 10.22
C ARG A 137 -14.51 0.73 10.23
N GLY A 138 -13.77 1.52 9.45
CA GLY A 138 -13.98 2.94 9.27
C GLY A 138 -15.05 3.28 8.23
N LYS A 139 -15.11 4.55 7.88
CA LYS A 139 -16.07 5.09 6.90
C LYS A 139 -15.92 4.47 5.51
N LEU A 140 -14.68 4.32 5.03
CA LEU A 140 -14.40 3.72 3.71
C LEU A 140 -14.74 2.23 3.68
N ALA A 141 -14.60 1.53 4.80
CA ALA A 141 -14.98 0.14 4.96
C ALA A 141 -16.48 -0.05 5.26
N GLY A 142 -17.25 1.03 5.42
CA GLY A 142 -18.68 0.97 5.78
C GLY A 142 -18.95 0.33 7.14
N GLY A 143 -17.99 0.34 8.06
CA GLY A 143 -18.06 -0.34 9.35
C GLY A 143 -17.73 -1.84 9.30
N GLU A 144 -17.50 -2.40 8.13
CA GLU A 144 -17.23 -3.83 7.91
C GLU A 144 -15.74 -4.17 8.00
N LYS A 145 -15.44 -5.47 8.04
CA LYS A 145 -14.07 -5.97 7.90
C LYS A 145 -13.57 -5.76 6.47
N ILE A 146 -12.27 -5.51 6.32
CA ILE A 146 -11.63 -5.39 5.01
C ILE A 146 -11.33 -6.78 4.46
N CYS A 147 -11.68 -7.02 3.20
CA CYS A 147 -11.13 -8.11 2.39
C CYS A 147 -10.03 -7.58 1.49
N PHE A 148 -9.01 -8.37 1.20
CA PHE A 148 -7.91 -7.94 0.35
C PHE A 148 -7.47 -8.99 -0.67
N LEU A 149 -6.85 -8.50 -1.75
CA LEU A 149 -6.07 -9.31 -2.67
C LEU A 149 -4.60 -9.02 -2.43
N HIS A 150 -3.88 -9.99 -1.90
CA HIS A 150 -2.45 -9.91 -1.59
C HIS A 150 -1.64 -10.54 -2.74
N LEU A 151 -1.01 -9.69 -3.55
CA LEU A 151 -0.18 -10.12 -4.68
C LEU A 151 1.28 -10.10 -4.24
N ASP A 152 1.77 -11.21 -3.67
CA ASP A 152 3.09 -11.28 -3.05
C ASP A 152 3.73 -12.67 -3.22
N ALA A 153 5.05 -12.72 -2.96
CA ALA A 153 5.80 -13.97 -2.81
C ALA A 153 5.66 -14.59 -1.42
N HIS A 154 5.32 -13.79 -0.40
CA HIS A 154 5.28 -14.17 1.02
C HIS A 154 3.85 -14.15 1.55
N THR A 155 3.64 -14.82 2.68
CA THR A 155 2.31 -14.90 3.31
C THR A 155 2.02 -13.72 4.22
N ASP A 156 3.05 -13.18 4.89
CA ASP A 156 2.99 -12.11 5.88
C ASP A 156 1.95 -12.34 7.01
N VAL A 157 1.77 -13.61 7.36
CA VAL A 157 0.77 -14.10 8.34
C VAL A 157 1.46 -14.86 9.48
N PHE A 158 2.75 -14.55 9.73
CA PHE A 158 3.47 -15.17 10.82
C PHE A 158 3.11 -14.52 12.16
N THR A 159 3.11 -15.30 13.23
CA THR A 159 2.87 -14.83 14.60
C THR A 159 4.17 -14.58 15.36
N THR A 160 5.25 -15.26 14.98
CA THR A 160 6.57 -15.11 15.58
C THR A 160 7.65 -15.24 14.50
N VAL A 161 8.55 -14.27 14.39
CA VAL A 161 9.71 -14.32 13.48
C VAL A 161 10.89 -13.60 14.13
N ASP A 162 11.77 -14.34 14.79
CA ASP A 162 12.87 -13.80 15.61
C ASP A 162 13.83 -12.88 14.84
N HIS A 163 13.99 -13.11 13.53
CA HIS A 163 14.90 -12.31 12.69
C HIS A 163 14.42 -10.89 12.39
N PHE A 164 13.22 -10.50 12.78
CA PHE A 164 12.73 -9.13 12.68
C PHE A 164 13.16 -8.25 13.85
N LEU A 165 14.19 -8.66 14.60
CA LEU A 165 14.87 -7.87 15.63
C LEU A 165 13.91 -7.26 16.68
N GLY A 166 12.86 -8.02 17.01
CA GLY A 166 11.85 -7.62 18.00
C GLY A 166 10.74 -6.74 17.48
N ALA A 167 10.67 -6.44 16.19
CA ALA A 167 9.52 -5.76 15.60
C ALA A 167 8.29 -6.67 15.63
N GLU A 168 7.29 -6.32 16.43
CA GLU A 168 6.04 -7.08 16.57
C GLU A 168 5.09 -6.83 15.38
N LYS A 169 5.08 -5.59 14.86
CA LYS A 169 4.27 -5.18 13.71
C LYS A 169 5.13 -5.08 12.44
N SER A 170 5.84 -6.14 12.13
CA SER A 170 6.74 -6.19 10.98
C SER A 170 6.03 -6.51 9.66
N ALA A 171 6.80 -6.47 8.57
CA ALA A 171 6.34 -6.87 7.24
C ALA A 171 5.81 -8.32 7.20
N ALA A 172 6.33 -9.23 8.04
CA ALA A 172 5.89 -10.62 8.06
C ALA A 172 4.66 -10.88 8.94
N HIS A 173 4.19 -9.89 9.72
CA HIS A 173 3.18 -10.11 10.75
C HIS A 173 1.83 -9.43 10.46
N TRP A 174 1.76 -8.50 9.51
CA TRP A 174 0.59 -7.64 9.37
C TRP A 174 -0.72 -8.41 9.10
N GLY A 175 -0.66 -9.49 8.32
CA GLY A 175 -1.84 -10.31 8.02
C GLY A 175 -2.36 -11.09 9.24
N ALA A 176 -1.48 -11.45 10.19
CA ALA A 176 -1.87 -12.13 11.41
C ALA A 176 -2.51 -11.16 12.42
N TYR A 177 -1.78 -10.13 12.84
CA TYR A 177 -2.27 -9.28 13.92
C TYR A 177 -3.50 -8.44 13.52
N THR A 178 -3.66 -8.08 12.25
CA THR A 178 -4.88 -7.38 11.80
C THR A 178 -6.10 -8.31 11.73
N ALA A 179 -5.89 -9.61 11.47
CA ALA A 179 -6.95 -10.62 11.59
C ALA A 179 -7.35 -10.84 13.04
N ASP A 180 -6.38 -10.97 13.97
CA ASP A 180 -6.61 -11.11 15.41
C ASP A 180 -7.37 -9.92 15.98
N GLN A 181 -7.11 -8.71 15.47
CA GLN A 181 -7.85 -7.49 15.83
C GLN A 181 -9.26 -7.42 15.21
N GLY A 182 -9.63 -8.37 14.38
CA GLY A 182 -10.94 -8.41 13.71
C GLY A 182 -11.14 -7.30 12.68
N LEU A 183 -10.06 -6.75 12.11
CA LEU A 183 -10.09 -5.68 11.11
C LEU A 183 -10.23 -6.20 9.70
N ILE A 184 -9.74 -7.40 9.44
CA ILE A 184 -9.82 -8.07 8.15
C ILE A 184 -10.65 -9.34 8.24
N ASP A 185 -11.20 -9.75 7.09
CA ASP A 185 -11.84 -11.05 6.90
C ASP A 185 -10.92 -11.97 6.10
N PRO A 186 -10.21 -12.91 6.74
CA PRO A 186 -9.34 -13.84 6.04
C PRO A 186 -10.09 -14.72 5.01
N ALA A 187 -11.32 -15.16 5.33
CA ALA A 187 -12.09 -16.01 4.44
C ALA A 187 -12.54 -15.31 3.15
N GLY A 188 -12.77 -13.99 3.23
CA GLY A 188 -13.02 -13.13 2.07
C GLY A 188 -11.76 -12.61 1.39
N SER A 189 -10.56 -12.93 1.90
CA SER A 189 -9.27 -12.45 1.40
C SER A 189 -8.52 -13.53 0.63
N MET A 190 -7.65 -13.12 -0.31
CA MET A 190 -6.90 -14.03 -1.14
C MET A 190 -5.42 -13.63 -1.25
N GLN A 191 -4.54 -14.61 -1.06
CA GLN A 191 -3.09 -14.48 -1.25
C GLN A 191 -2.68 -15.17 -2.55
N ILE A 192 -2.07 -14.44 -3.47
CA ILE A 192 -1.77 -14.90 -4.83
C ILE A 192 -0.29 -14.72 -5.13
N GLY A 193 0.33 -15.78 -5.64
CA GLY A 193 1.70 -15.73 -6.14
C GLY A 193 2.77 -16.19 -5.15
N LEU A 194 2.36 -16.79 -4.02
CA LEU A 194 3.25 -17.27 -2.98
C LEU A 194 4.29 -18.25 -3.52
N ARG A 195 5.58 -17.99 -3.21
CA ARG A 195 6.71 -18.75 -3.77
C ARG A 195 7.99 -18.53 -2.97
N GLY A 196 9.06 -19.22 -3.34
CA GLY A 196 10.39 -19.04 -2.77
C GLY A 196 10.89 -20.28 -2.04
N HIS A 197 11.93 -20.09 -1.22
CA HIS A 197 12.54 -21.14 -0.40
C HIS A 197 12.17 -20.87 1.05
N PRO A 198 11.13 -21.55 1.57
CA PRO A 198 10.69 -21.35 2.94
C PRO A 198 11.70 -21.97 3.93
N ARG A 199 11.65 -21.52 5.19
CA ARG A 199 12.45 -22.10 6.27
C ARG A 199 11.94 -23.48 6.70
N THR A 200 10.62 -23.72 6.58
CA THR A 200 9.93 -24.95 6.96
C THR A 200 8.98 -25.38 5.85
N LEU A 201 8.65 -26.68 5.79
CA LEU A 201 7.74 -27.21 4.77
C LEU A 201 6.28 -26.78 4.97
N ASP A 202 5.93 -26.42 6.18
CA ASP A 202 4.59 -25.98 6.60
C ASP A 202 4.39 -24.45 6.56
N TRP A 203 5.21 -23.73 5.83
CA TRP A 203 5.22 -22.26 5.76
C TRP A 203 3.90 -21.62 5.33
N LEU A 204 3.03 -22.35 4.66
CA LEU A 204 1.68 -21.90 4.28
C LEU A 204 0.63 -22.17 5.38
N GLN A 205 0.96 -23.00 6.36
CA GLN A 205 0.00 -23.44 7.38
C GLN A 205 -0.63 -22.26 8.14
N PRO A 206 0.13 -21.22 8.55
CA PRO A 206 -0.46 -20.05 9.19
C PRO A 206 -1.57 -19.38 8.36
N SER A 207 -1.40 -19.28 7.03
CA SER A 207 -2.44 -18.73 6.16
C SER A 207 -3.70 -19.59 6.13
N TYR A 208 -3.55 -20.91 6.11
CA TYR A 208 -4.69 -21.83 6.17
C TYR A 208 -5.38 -21.81 7.53
N ASP A 209 -4.62 -21.73 8.62
CA ASP A 209 -5.17 -21.68 9.98
C ASP A 209 -6.00 -20.41 10.22
N TYR A 210 -5.62 -19.27 9.61
CA TYR A 210 -6.42 -18.05 9.60
C TYR A 210 -7.61 -18.11 8.64
N GLY A 211 -7.62 -19.06 7.70
CA GLY A 211 -8.69 -19.22 6.71
C GLY A 211 -8.52 -18.43 5.42
N TYR A 212 -7.30 -17.96 5.12
CA TYR A 212 -7.02 -17.29 3.85
C TYR A 212 -7.16 -18.19 2.64
N ASN A 213 -7.63 -17.65 1.53
CA ASN A 213 -7.59 -18.31 0.23
C ASN A 213 -6.18 -18.20 -0.36
N VAL A 214 -5.47 -19.31 -0.48
CA VAL A 214 -4.08 -19.35 -0.92
C VAL A 214 -3.98 -19.85 -2.36
N VAL A 215 -3.30 -19.07 -3.21
CA VAL A 215 -2.93 -19.45 -4.59
C VAL A 215 -1.44 -19.28 -4.74
N THR A 216 -0.70 -20.38 -4.70
CA THR A 216 0.75 -20.35 -4.94
C THR A 216 1.05 -19.95 -6.40
N MET A 217 2.30 -19.50 -6.67
CA MET A 217 2.71 -19.21 -8.05
C MET A 217 2.64 -20.47 -8.94
N ALA A 218 2.87 -21.67 -8.37
CA ALA A 218 2.70 -22.92 -9.10
C ALA A 218 1.24 -23.18 -9.48
N ASP A 219 0.31 -22.92 -8.56
CA ASP A 219 -1.13 -23.01 -8.82
C ASP A 219 -1.58 -21.98 -9.84
N TYR A 220 -1.14 -20.74 -9.71
CA TYR A 220 -1.45 -19.67 -10.66
C TYR A 220 -1.02 -20.03 -12.09
N ARG A 221 0.21 -20.55 -12.26
CA ARG A 221 0.71 -20.98 -13.58
C ARG A 221 -0.07 -22.15 -14.17
N ARG A 222 -0.50 -23.09 -13.32
CA ARG A 222 -1.29 -24.25 -13.73
C ARG A 222 -2.73 -23.88 -14.12
N ARG A 223 -3.35 -22.99 -13.34
CA ARG A 223 -4.77 -22.61 -13.47
C ARG A 223 -4.97 -21.50 -14.50
N GLY A 224 -4.03 -20.58 -14.60
CA GLY A 224 -4.12 -19.39 -15.43
C GLY A 224 -4.88 -18.22 -14.78
N ALA A 225 -4.66 -17.02 -15.32
CA ALA A 225 -5.23 -15.80 -14.77
C ALA A 225 -6.77 -15.78 -14.73
N ALA A 226 -7.42 -16.30 -15.77
CA ALA A 226 -8.88 -16.27 -15.87
C ALA A 226 -9.57 -17.04 -14.74
N ASP A 227 -9.05 -18.23 -14.40
CA ASP A 227 -9.58 -19.05 -13.31
C ASP A 227 -9.35 -18.42 -11.94
N VAL A 228 -8.15 -17.87 -11.70
CA VAL A 228 -7.83 -17.19 -10.43
C VAL A 228 -8.65 -15.92 -10.25
N ILE A 229 -8.88 -15.14 -11.32
CA ILE A 229 -9.76 -13.95 -11.28
C ILE A 229 -11.21 -14.35 -10.99
N ALA A 230 -11.68 -15.46 -11.56
CA ALA A 230 -13.04 -15.95 -11.28
C ALA A 230 -13.23 -16.34 -9.82
N GLN A 231 -12.19 -16.92 -9.18
CA GLN A 231 -12.20 -17.20 -7.74
C GLN A 231 -12.16 -15.94 -6.88
N ALA A 232 -11.44 -14.89 -7.34
CA ALA A 232 -11.26 -13.64 -6.60
C ALA A 232 -12.51 -12.73 -6.61
N ARG A 233 -13.49 -13.00 -7.46
CA ARG A 233 -14.79 -12.28 -7.59
C ARG A 233 -15.86 -12.87 -6.70
#